data_0805a61f02ecac1495aea45456e05325
#
_entry.id   0805a61f02ecac1495aea45456e05325
#
_cell.length_a   1.000
_cell.length_b   1.000
_cell.length_c   1.000
_cell.angle_alpha   90.00
_cell.angle_beta   90.00
_cell.angle_gamma   90.00
#
_symmetry.space_group_name_H-M   'P 1'
#
loop_
_entity.id
_entity.type
_entity.pdbx_description
1 polymer ?
#
loop_
_entity_poly.entity_id
_entity_poly.type
_entity_poly.pdbx_seq_one_letter_code
_entity_poly.pdbx_strand_id
1 'polypeptide(L)'
;MTAQFRHVMLMVEDVAAAIDFFHRGLGLPIKAQSPTWGEVEANGTTIAFHSVAEPPKTGGTPILSFCVEDVYGAIAQLEALGGSLEGRVREPSFGKVAAVRSPQGQLISLLQPVAVSTVSK
;
A
#
# COMPACT_ATOMS: atom_id res chain seq x y z
N MET A 1 8.99 10.29 29.20
CA MET A 1 7.78 10.19 28.37
C MET A 1 8.09 9.53 27.05
N THR A 2 7.26 8.58 26.63
CA THR A 2 7.44 7.88 25.35
C THR A 2 6.61 8.59 24.28
N ALA A 3 7.24 8.81 23.12
CA ALA A 3 6.50 9.35 21.98
C ALA A 3 5.43 8.37 21.53
N GLN A 4 4.35 8.89 20.98
CA GLN A 4 3.28 8.06 20.42
C GLN A 4 3.34 8.14 18.91
N PHE A 5 3.32 6.97 18.26
CA PHE A 5 3.29 6.92 16.81
C PHE A 5 1.93 7.39 16.32
N ARG A 6 1.92 8.32 15.36
CA ARG A 6 0.68 8.90 14.87
C ARG A 6 0.25 8.30 13.54
N HIS A 7 1.08 8.40 12.52
CA HIS A 7 0.75 7.87 11.20
C HIS A 7 1.99 7.88 10.31
N VAL A 8 1.89 7.14 9.21
CA VAL A 8 2.84 7.28 8.09
C VAL A 8 2.24 8.33 7.16
N MET A 9 3.02 9.33 6.79
CA MET A 9 2.53 10.39 5.90
C MET A 9 3.26 10.32 4.57
N LEU A 10 2.49 10.31 3.50
CA LEU A 10 3.01 10.30 2.12
C LEU A 10 2.69 11.63 1.46
N MET A 11 3.68 12.21 0.80
CA MET A 11 3.49 13.43 0.02
C MET A 11 3.02 13.04 -1.37
N VAL A 12 1.90 13.60 -1.81
CA VAL A 12 1.29 13.25 -3.10
C VAL A 12 0.80 14.50 -3.80
N GLU A 13 0.68 14.44 -5.13
CA GLU A 13 0.07 15.53 -5.87
C GLU A 13 -1.45 15.46 -5.79
N ASP A 14 -1.99 14.25 -5.86
CA ASP A 14 -3.44 14.04 -5.99
C ASP A 14 -3.90 13.13 -4.85
N VAL A 15 -4.49 13.75 -3.84
CA VAL A 15 -4.98 13.02 -2.66
C VAL A 15 -6.08 12.04 -3.05
N ALA A 16 -7.01 12.45 -3.92
CA ALA A 16 -8.12 11.57 -4.31
C ALA A 16 -7.61 10.31 -5.00
N ALA A 17 -6.64 10.45 -5.90
CA ALA A 17 -6.06 9.30 -6.59
C ALA A 17 -5.30 8.39 -5.63
N ALA A 18 -4.58 8.97 -4.68
CA ALA A 18 -3.83 8.20 -3.68
C ALA A 18 -4.80 7.40 -2.80
N ILE A 19 -5.85 8.05 -2.29
CA ILE A 19 -6.86 7.37 -1.48
C ILE A 19 -7.50 6.24 -2.28
N ASP A 20 -7.87 6.51 -3.53
CA ASP A 20 -8.53 5.52 -4.37
C ASP A 20 -7.66 4.27 -4.54
N PHE A 21 -6.36 4.47 -4.76
CA PHE A 21 -5.42 3.37 -4.90
C PHE A 21 -5.39 2.48 -3.65
N PHE A 22 -5.29 3.08 -2.47
CA PHE A 22 -5.21 2.33 -1.23
C PHE A 22 -6.56 1.78 -0.79
N HIS A 23 -7.64 2.51 -1.03
CA HIS A 23 -8.98 2.08 -0.64
C HIS A 23 -9.53 1.01 -1.57
N ARG A 24 -9.60 1.30 -2.87
CA ARG A 24 -10.14 0.35 -3.84
C ARG A 24 -9.16 -0.77 -4.15
N GLY A 25 -7.87 -0.45 -4.16
CA GLY A 25 -6.84 -1.41 -4.51
C GLY A 25 -6.52 -2.39 -3.38
N LEU A 26 -6.47 -1.90 -2.16
CA LEU A 26 -6.06 -2.71 -1.01
C LEU A 26 -7.15 -2.88 0.04
N GLY A 27 -8.32 -2.28 -0.17
CA GLY A 27 -9.46 -2.46 0.72
C GLY A 27 -9.35 -1.68 2.03
N LEU A 28 -8.47 -0.69 2.12
CA LEU A 28 -8.30 0.04 3.37
C LEU A 28 -9.43 1.06 3.55
N PRO A 29 -10.09 1.09 4.72
CA PRO A 29 -11.16 2.05 4.95
C PRO A 29 -10.67 3.49 4.91
N ILE A 30 -11.49 4.39 4.37
CA ILE A 30 -11.19 5.82 4.34
C ILE A 30 -11.56 6.42 5.69
N LYS A 31 -10.63 7.16 6.31
CA LYS A 31 -10.88 7.85 7.57
C LYS A 31 -11.20 9.32 7.36
N ALA A 32 -10.54 9.95 6.39
CA ALA A 32 -10.73 11.37 6.12
C ALA A 32 -10.37 11.63 4.67
N GLN A 33 -11.03 12.60 4.05
CA GLN A 33 -10.75 12.97 2.67
C GLN A 33 -11.12 14.42 2.42
N SER A 34 -10.12 15.17 1.96
CA SER A 34 -10.31 16.52 1.44
C SER A 34 -9.34 16.71 0.27
N PRO A 35 -9.43 17.81 -0.47
CA PRO A 35 -8.48 18.03 -1.58
C PRO A 35 -7.03 18.09 -1.15
N THR A 36 -6.75 18.44 0.11
CA THR A 36 -5.39 18.65 0.59
C THR A 36 -4.91 17.60 1.58
N TRP A 37 -5.80 16.74 2.08
CA TRP A 37 -5.44 15.76 3.10
C TRP A 37 -6.34 14.53 3.00
N GLY A 38 -5.75 13.37 3.13
CA GLY A 38 -6.51 12.14 3.18
C GLY A 38 -5.93 11.17 4.19
N GLU A 39 -6.74 10.23 4.66
CA GLU A 39 -6.29 9.20 5.58
C GLU A 39 -7.03 7.90 5.30
N VAL A 40 -6.29 6.81 5.34
CA VAL A 40 -6.87 5.47 5.32
C VAL A 40 -6.40 4.71 6.55
N GLU A 41 -7.22 3.77 6.97
CA GLU A 41 -6.92 2.95 8.14
C GLU A 41 -6.25 1.66 7.70
N ALA A 42 -5.11 1.34 8.29
CA ALA A 42 -4.35 0.13 7.99
C ALA A 42 -4.09 -0.64 9.28
N ASN A 43 -5.07 -1.42 9.70
CA ASN A 43 -4.96 -2.31 10.86
C ASN A 43 -4.42 -1.61 12.13
N GLY A 44 -5.04 -0.49 12.49
CA GLY A 44 -4.65 0.26 13.67
C GLY A 44 -3.62 1.35 13.41
N THR A 45 -3.05 1.39 12.20
CA THR A 45 -2.13 2.45 11.79
C THR A 45 -2.79 3.28 10.70
N THR A 46 -2.62 4.58 10.75
CA THR A 46 -3.14 5.47 9.72
C THR A 46 -2.07 5.73 8.68
N ILE A 47 -2.46 5.66 7.41
CA ILE A 47 -1.64 6.16 6.30
C ILE A 47 -2.29 7.46 5.87
N ALA A 48 -1.52 8.56 5.94
CA ALA A 48 -2.00 9.90 5.62
C ALA A 48 -1.39 10.36 4.29
N PHE A 49 -2.15 11.17 3.57
CA PHE A 49 -1.73 11.73 2.28
C PHE A 49 -1.80 13.24 2.38
N HIS A 50 -0.64 13.89 2.17
CA HIS A 50 -0.54 15.34 2.22
C HIS A 50 -0.32 15.87 0.81
N SER A 51 -1.21 16.75 0.36
CA SER A 51 -1.10 17.32 -0.99
C SER A 51 0.06 18.31 -1.05
N VAL A 52 0.92 18.13 -2.04
CA VAL A 52 2.01 19.06 -2.33
C VAL A 52 2.11 19.26 -3.83
N ALA A 53 2.57 20.45 -4.26
CA ALA A 53 2.68 20.74 -5.68
C ALA A 53 3.79 19.91 -6.34
N GLU A 54 4.88 19.70 -5.63
CA GLU A 54 6.03 18.97 -6.15
C GLU A 54 6.46 17.91 -5.12
N PRO A 55 5.89 16.70 -5.21
CA PRO A 55 6.27 15.65 -4.28
C PRO A 55 7.76 15.32 -4.40
N PRO A 56 8.42 14.96 -3.29
CA PRO A 56 9.80 14.53 -3.37
C PRO A 56 9.91 13.25 -4.20
N LYS A 57 11.07 13.04 -4.79
CA LYS A 57 11.31 11.81 -5.53
C LYS A 57 11.27 10.64 -4.57
N THR A 58 10.59 9.57 -5.00
CA THR A 58 10.51 8.35 -4.22
C THR A 58 11.60 7.39 -4.68
N GLY A 59 12.12 6.62 -3.73
CA GLY A 59 13.12 5.60 -4.03
C GLY A 59 12.62 4.23 -3.63
N GLY A 60 13.51 3.41 -3.08
CA GLY A 60 13.17 2.09 -2.62
C GLY A 60 12.65 2.04 -1.19
N THR A 61 12.59 3.16 -0.49
CA THR A 61 12.09 3.22 0.88
C THR A 61 11.39 4.54 1.12
N PRO A 62 10.46 4.57 2.10
CA PRO A 62 9.97 3.42 2.85
C PRO A 62 9.14 2.49 1.96
N ILE A 63 8.98 1.25 2.39
CA ILE A 63 8.16 0.27 1.72
C ILE A 63 6.96 -0.02 2.62
N LEU A 64 5.76 0.09 2.06
CA LEU A 64 4.55 -0.29 2.78
C LEU A 64 4.22 -1.72 2.38
N SER A 65 4.18 -2.62 3.36
CA SER A 65 4.01 -4.05 3.10
C SER A 65 2.63 -4.51 3.55
N PHE A 66 1.98 -5.29 2.70
CA PHE A 66 0.64 -5.82 2.97
C PHE A 66 0.58 -7.31 2.67
N CYS A 67 -0.14 -8.05 3.50
CA CYS A 67 -0.49 -9.43 3.19
C CYS A 67 -1.78 -9.42 2.40
N VAL A 68 -1.85 -10.23 1.35
CA VAL A 68 -3.04 -10.35 0.50
C VAL A 68 -3.36 -11.84 0.32
N GLU A 69 -4.61 -12.13 0.03
CA GLU A 69 -5.03 -13.53 -0.18
C GLU A 69 -4.63 -14.05 -1.55
N ASP A 70 -4.56 -13.17 -2.53
CA ASP A 70 -4.25 -13.53 -3.92
C ASP A 70 -3.37 -12.43 -4.51
N VAL A 71 -2.08 -12.71 -4.61
CA VAL A 71 -1.12 -11.72 -5.08
C VAL A 71 -1.38 -11.31 -6.54
N TYR A 72 -1.78 -12.26 -7.38
CA TYR A 72 -2.04 -11.94 -8.80
C TYR A 72 -3.28 -11.08 -8.95
N GLY A 73 -4.33 -11.40 -8.20
CA GLY A 73 -5.54 -10.57 -8.21
C GLY A 73 -5.29 -9.17 -7.65
N ALA A 74 -4.49 -9.07 -6.58
CA ALA A 74 -4.12 -7.79 -6.02
C ALA A 74 -3.33 -6.95 -7.03
N ILE A 75 -2.37 -7.55 -7.72
CA ILE A 75 -1.59 -6.85 -8.74
C ILE A 75 -2.51 -6.33 -9.85
N ALA A 76 -3.42 -7.17 -10.35
CA ALA A 76 -4.34 -6.76 -11.40
C ALA A 76 -5.19 -5.56 -10.97
N GLN A 77 -5.72 -5.59 -9.74
CA GLN A 77 -6.53 -4.50 -9.21
C GLN A 77 -5.70 -3.22 -9.06
N LEU A 78 -4.48 -3.33 -8.56
CA LEU A 78 -3.62 -2.17 -8.38
C LEU A 78 -3.19 -1.59 -9.72
N GLU A 79 -2.92 -2.44 -10.71
CA GLU A 79 -2.57 -1.96 -12.05
C GLU A 79 -3.75 -1.23 -12.70
N ALA A 80 -4.97 -1.69 -12.47
CA ALA A 80 -6.17 -1.02 -12.95
C ALA A 80 -6.32 0.38 -12.35
N LEU A 81 -5.72 0.61 -11.19
CA LEU A 81 -5.78 1.90 -10.48
C LEU A 81 -4.50 2.73 -10.68
N GLY A 82 -3.68 2.38 -11.68
CA GLY A 82 -2.52 3.17 -12.03
C GLY A 82 -1.21 2.70 -11.46
N GLY A 83 -1.21 1.59 -10.71
CA GLY A 83 0.03 1.01 -10.22
C GLY A 83 0.78 0.26 -11.30
N SER A 84 2.03 -0.07 -11.02
CA SER A 84 2.83 -0.87 -11.95
C SER A 84 3.65 -1.91 -11.19
N LEU A 85 3.61 -3.15 -11.67
CA LEU A 85 4.41 -4.22 -11.10
C LEU A 85 5.88 -3.91 -11.36
N GLU A 86 6.68 -3.96 -10.31
CA GLU A 86 8.12 -3.73 -10.41
C GLU A 86 8.82 -5.08 -10.34
N GLY A 87 9.44 -5.48 -11.43
CA GLY A 87 10.03 -6.82 -11.54
C GLY A 87 8.97 -7.87 -11.80
N ARG A 88 9.06 -8.97 -11.09
CA ARG A 88 8.14 -10.12 -11.29
C ARG A 88 7.71 -10.67 -9.94
N VAL A 89 6.64 -11.46 -9.97
CA VAL A 89 6.23 -12.22 -8.78
C VAL A 89 7.28 -13.31 -8.54
N ARG A 90 7.72 -13.43 -7.29
CA ARG A 90 8.66 -14.47 -6.87
C ARG A 90 7.97 -15.38 -5.88
N GLU A 91 8.44 -16.63 -5.81
CA GLU A 91 7.79 -17.64 -4.97
C GLU A 91 8.79 -18.29 -4.03
N PRO A 92 9.30 -17.54 -3.03
CA PRO A 92 10.14 -18.16 -2.00
C PRO A 92 9.31 -19.11 -1.14
N SER A 93 9.99 -19.84 -0.26
CA SER A 93 9.34 -20.90 0.51
C SER A 93 8.19 -20.39 1.39
N PHE A 94 8.20 -19.11 1.76
CA PHE A 94 7.19 -18.56 2.68
C PHE A 94 5.95 -17.99 1.97
N GLY A 95 5.92 -17.98 0.65
CA GLY A 95 4.76 -17.50 -0.08
C GLY A 95 5.10 -16.91 -1.42
N LYS A 96 4.21 -16.04 -1.92
CA LYS A 96 4.43 -15.31 -3.17
C LYS A 96 4.60 -13.85 -2.84
N VAL A 97 5.65 -13.22 -3.38
CA VAL A 97 5.94 -11.82 -3.11
C VAL A 97 6.03 -11.02 -4.41
N ALA A 98 5.61 -9.77 -4.33
CA ALA A 98 5.67 -8.86 -5.46
C ALA A 98 5.85 -7.44 -4.96
N ALA A 99 6.45 -6.60 -5.79
CA ALA A 99 6.56 -5.17 -5.52
C ALA A 99 5.75 -4.42 -6.57
N VAL A 100 4.95 -3.46 -6.11
CA VAL A 100 4.12 -2.64 -6.98
C VAL A 100 4.41 -1.18 -6.66
N ARG A 101 4.66 -0.39 -7.70
CA ARG A 101 4.84 1.05 -7.56
C ARG A 101 3.47 1.71 -7.67
N SER A 102 3.11 2.53 -6.68
CA SER A 102 1.84 3.27 -6.73
C SER A 102 1.92 4.36 -7.81
N PRO A 103 0.79 4.89 -8.26
CA PRO A 103 0.82 5.99 -9.22
C PRO A 103 1.51 7.24 -8.68
N GLN A 104 1.61 7.37 -7.35
CA GLN A 104 2.32 8.47 -6.72
C GLN A 104 3.80 8.16 -6.48
N GLY A 105 4.25 6.97 -6.86
CA GLY A 105 5.66 6.59 -6.81
C GLY A 105 6.08 5.78 -5.60
N GLN A 106 5.21 5.52 -4.64
CA GLN A 106 5.60 4.76 -3.44
C GLN A 106 5.70 3.28 -3.74
N LEU A 107 6.64 2.62 -3.10
CA LEU A 107 6.84 1.18 -3.26
C LEU A 107 5.97 0.42 -2.27
N ILE A 108 5.19 -0.51 -2.80
CA ILE A 108 4.30 -1.37 -2.03
C ILE A 108 4.80 -2.80 -2.18
N SER A 109 4.94 -3.51 -1.07
CA SER A 109 5.29 -4.93 -1.08
C SER A 109 4.04 -5.74 -0.77
N LEU A 110 3.80 -6.77 -1.57
CA LEU A 110 2.67 -7.68 -1.37
C LEU A 110 3.20 -9.06 -1.03
N LEU A 111 2.59 -9.69 -0.04
CA LEU A 111 2.88 -11.06 0.33
C LEU A 111 1.58 -11.86 0.35
N GLN A 112 1.53 -12.91 -0.42
CA GLN A 112 0.53 -13.96 -0.27
C GLN A 112 1.19 -15.07 0.51
N PRO A 113 0.89 -15.23 1.81
CA PRO A 113 1.57 -16.25 2.60
C PRO A 113 1.23 -17.64 2.09
N VAL A 114 2.14 -18.59 2.30
CA VAL A 114 1.83 -19.98 2.01
C VAL A 114 0.67 -20.40 2.92
N ALA A 115 -0.23 -21.22 2.38
CA ALA A 115 -1.42 -21.63 3.13
C ALA A 115 -1.00 -22.35 4.42
N VAL A 116 -1.52 -21.86 5.55
CA VAL A 116 -1.26 -22.52 6.83
C VAL A 116 -2.10 -23.77 6.91
N SER A 117 -1.47 -24.87 7.28
CA SER A 117 -2.20 -26.12 7.46
C SER A 117 -3.16 -26.00 8.64
N THR A 118 -4.44 -26.25 8.38
CA THR A 118 -5.44 -26.25 9.45
C THR A 118 -5.23 -27.41 10.41
N VAL A 119 -4.50 -28.40 9.99
CA VAL A 119 -4.20 -29.55 10.83
C VAL A 119 -3.32 -29.17 12.00
N SER A 120 -2.54 -28.13 11.85
CA SER A 120 -1.63 -27.67 12.89
C SER A 120 -2.31 -26.93 14.02
N LYS A 121 -3.58 -26.72 13.91
CA LYS A 121 -4.35 -25.99 14.93
C LYS A 121 -4.72 -26.89 16.10
#